data_53ca9c8ba206f556e0e687f166ddbbe6
#
_entry.id   53ca9c8ba206f556e0e687f166ddbbe6
#
_cell.length_a   1.000
_cell.length_b   1.000
_cell.length_c   1.000
_cell.angle_alpha   90.00
_cell.angle_beta   90.00
_cell.angle_gamma   90.00
#
_symmetry.space_group_name_H-M   'P 1'
#
loop_
_entity.id
_entity.type
_entity.pdbx_description
1 polymer ?
#
loop_
_entity_poly.entity_id
_entity_poly.type
_entity_poly.pdbx_seq_one_letter_code
_entity_poly.pdbx_strand_id
1 'polypeptide(L)'
;MKKFLLFSLVLFGSYAFSCSKVLDHEVRVLDSTETLNLCQYENKVVLAVNVASRCGFTYQYEALQNLYTKYGKDEFVILGFPSRDFMYQEYSDESKVKEFCSTEYGVTFPMFATSPVKGKKANSFFKTLADITGQTPGWNFHKYLISKEGEVLSFDTKVEPDSQELTSQISKLL
;
A
#
# COMPACT_ATOMS: atom_id res chain seq x y z
N MET A 1 -33.17 58.48 5.51
CA MET A 1 -32.24 57.55 6.19
C MET A 1 -32.15 56.26 5.34
N LYS A 2 -31.08 56.14 4.49
CA LYS A 2 -30.86 54.96 3.64
C LYS A 2 -30.02 53.93 4.43
N LYS A 3 -30.60 52.77 4.70
CA LYS A 3 -29.88 51.65 5.30
C LYS A 3 -29.08 50.93 4.22
N PHE A 4 -27.76 50.97 4.30
CA PHE A 4 -26.86 50.14 3.51
C PHE A 4 -26.80 48.73 4.15
N LEU A 5 -27.30 47.72 3.42
CA LEU A 5 -27.08 46.30 3.77
C LEU A 5 -25.69 45.89 3.22
N LEU A 6 -24.74 45.67 4.10
CA LEU A 6 -23.47 45.01 3.73
C LEU A 6 -23.73 43.51 3.54
N PHE A 7 -23.66 43.06 2.30
CA PHE A 7 -23.66 41.64 1.94
C PHE A 7 -22.24 41.12 2.10
N SER A 8 -21.98 40.36 3.17
CA SER A 8 -20.70 39.69 3.39
C SER A 8 -20.60 38.48 2.46
N LEU A 9 -19.76 38.55 1.44
CA LEU A 9 -19.48 37.45 0.51
C LEU A 9 -18.53 36.47 1.20
N VAL A 10 -19.07 35.34 1.71
CA VAL A 10 -18.26 34.24 2.25
C VAL A 10 -17.71 33.47 1.05
N LEU A 11 -16.43 33.68 0.75
CA LEU A 11 -15.69 32.85 -0.20
C LEU A 11 -15.41 31.47 0.41
N PHE A 12 -16.20 30.46 0.03
CA PHE A 12 -15.85 29.06 0.26
C PHE A 12 -14.69 28.70 -0.66
N GLY A 13 -13.47 28.75 -0.13
CA GLY A 13 -12.31 28.20 -0.80
C GLY A 13 -12.49 26.67 -0.95
N SER A 14 -12.71 26.22 -2.18
CA SER A 14 -12.63 24.80 -2.52
C SER A 14 -11.18 24.35 -2.33
N TYR A 15 -10.87 23.70 -1.23
CA TYR A 15 -9.61 22.97 -1.10
C TYR A 15 -9.64 21.83 -2.11
N ALA A 16 -8.97 21.98 -3.24
CA ALA A 16 -8.68 20.87 -4.13
C ALA A 16 -7.74 19.92 -3.35
N PHE A 17 -8.25 18.79 -2.93
CA PHE A 17 -7.44 17.69 -2.42
C PHE A 17 -6.54 17.22 -3.57
N SER A 18 -5.26 17.60 -3.52
CA SER A 18 -4.25 17.10 -4.44
C SER A 18 -3.68 15.83 -3.86
N CYS A 19 -3.84 14.73 -4.57
CA CYS A 19 -3.20 13.46 -4.21
C CYS A 19 -1.67 13.61 -4.09
N SER A 20 -1.08 12.97 -3.10
CA SER A 20 0.36 12.93 -2.97
C SER A 20 0.99 12.19 -4.15
N LYS A 21 2.13 12.66 -4.65
CA LYS A 21 2.85 12.01 -5.76
C LYS A 21 3.23 10.56 -5.46
N VAL A 22 3.26 10.17 -4.19
CA VAL A 22 3.56 8.80 -3.76
C VAL A 22 2.39 7.87 -4.05
N LEU A 23 1.16 8.35 -3.96
CA LEU A 23 -0.06 7.55 -4.18
C LEU A 23 -0.72 7.79 -5.54
N ASP A 24 -0.25 8.75 -6.35
CA ASP A 24 -0.85 9.02 -7.67
C ASP A 24 -0.39 7.98 -8.71
N HIS A 25 -0.86 6.77 -8.51
CA HIS A 25 -0.59 5.62 -9.39
C HIS A 25 -1.85 4.80 -9.64
N GLU A 26 -2.05 4.44 -10.91
CA GLU A 26 -3.08 3.48 -11.28
C GLU A 26 -2.55 2.06 -11.18
N VAL A 27 -3.33 1.19 -10.54
CA VAL A 27 -3.02 -0.23 -10.34
C VAL A 27 -4.24 -1.08 -10.63
N ARG A 28 -4.03 -2.25 -11.24
CA ARG A 28 -5.09 -3.21 -11.50
C ARG A 28 -5.32 -4.08 -10.26
N VAL A 29 -6.57 -4.34 -9.94
CA VAL A 29 -6.96 -5.25 -8.85
C VAL A 29 -6.61 -6.70 -9.22
N LEU A 30 -6.19 -7.49 -8.24
CA LEU A 30 -5.85 -8.91 -8.42
C LEU A 30 -7.02 -9.70 -8.99
N ASP A 31 -6.75 -10.49 -10.03
CA ASP A 31 -7.74 -11.34 -10.72
C ASP A 31 -9.00 -10.55 -11.14
N SER A 32 -8.79 -9.35 -11.69
CA SER A 32 -9.86 -8.45 -12.12
C SER A 32 -9.40 -7.62 -13.32
N THR A 33 -10.35 -7.05 -14.08
CA THR A 33 -10.10 -6.01 -15.08
C THR A 33 -10.19 -4.60 -14.50
N GLU A 34 -10.59 -4.47 -13.24
CA GLU A 34 -10.73 -3.21 -12.54
C GLU A 34 -9.36 -2.57 -12.28
N THR A 35 -9.25 -1.29 -12.62
CA THR A 35 -8.10 -0.45 -12.30
C THR A 35 -8.57 0.66 -11.37
N LEU A 36 -7.77 0.94 -10.35
CA LEU A 36 -8.05 2.02 -9.41
C LEU A 36 -6.80 2.88 -9.20
N ASN A 37 -7.00 4.14 -8.83
CA ASN A 37 -5.92 5.01 -8.42
C ASN A 37 -5.70 4.90 -6.91
N LEU A 38 -4.42 4.73 -6.49
CA LEU A 38 -4.06 4.63 -5.07
C LEU A 38 -4.35 5.91 -4.28
N CYS A 39 -4.66 7.03 -4.92
CA CYS A 39 -5.15 8.26 -4.28
C CYS A 39 -6.39 8.02 -3.39
N GLN A 40 -7.16 6.95 -3.62
CA GLN A 40 -8.26 6.59 -2.72
C GLN A 40 -7.81 6.28 -1.29
N TYR A 41 -6.52 6.02 -1.09
CA TYR A 41 -5.91 5.78 0.23
C TYR A 41 -5.21 7.01 0.79
N GLU A 42 -5.40 8.18 0.16
CA GLU A 42 -4.94 9.47 0.71
C GLU A 42 -5.50 9.66 2.13
N ASN A 43 -4.74 10.28 3.00
CA ASN A 43 -5.04 10.45 4.43
C ASN A 43 -5.05 9.16 5.27
N LYS A 44 -4.54 8.05 4.72
CA LYS A 44 -4.28 6.81 5.47
C LYS A 44 -2.78 6.58 5.61
N VAL A 45 -2.40 5.90 6.68
CA VAL A 45 -1.09 5.26 6.77
C VAL A 45 -1.14 4.00 5.90
N VAL A 46 -0.24 3.90 4.92
CA VAL A 46 -0.24 2.81 3.94
C VAL A 46 0.98 1.91 4.15
N LEU A 47 0.77 0.60 4.29
CA LEU A 47 1.83 -0.40 4.27
C LEU A 47 1.79 -1.16 2.94
N ALA A 48 2.68 -0.79 2.01
CA ALA A 48 2.83 -1.48 0.74
C ALA A 48 3.83 -2.64 0.87
N VAL A 49 3.43 -3.84 0.44
CA VAL A 49 4.23 -5.06 0.59
C VAL A 49 4.25 -5.83 -0.72
N ASN A 50 5.43 -6.18 -1.21
CA ASN A 50 5.52 -7.15 -2.29
C ASN A 50 5.48 -8.57 -1.72
N VAL A 51 4.60 -9.39 -2.23
CA VAL A 51 4.25 -10.68 -1.64
C VAL A 51 4.46 -11.84 -2.62
N ALA A 52 4.52 -13.08 -2.09
CA ALA A 52 4.57 -14.29 -2.88
C ALA A 52 4.03 -15.50 -2.10
N SER A 53 3.30 -16.38 -2.81
CA SER A 53 2.60 -17.53 -2.23
C SER A 53 3.50 -18.74 -1.91
N ARG A 54 4.72 -18.81 -2.47
CA ARG A 54 5.62 -19.96 -2.37
C ARG A 54 7.02 -19.58 -1.89
N CYS A 55 7.10 -18.63 -0.98
CA CYS A 55 8.32 -18.11 -0.40
C CYS A 55 8.53 -18.66 1.04
N GLY A 56 9.76 -18.74 1.49
CA GLY A 56 10.05 -19.06 2.89
C GLY A 56 9.48 -18.05 3.90
N PHE A 57 9.13 -16.86 3.45
CA PHE A 57 8.52 -15.79 4.27
C PHE A 57 6.99 -15.67 4.10
N THR A 58 6.34 -16.60 3.38
CA THR A 58 4.89 -16.56 3.12
C THR A 58 4.05 -16.57 4.41
N TYR A 59 4.56 -17.14 5.48
CA TYR A 59 3.93 -17.10 6.81
C TYR A 59 3.67 -15.67 7.32
N GLN A 60 4.39 -14.65 6.82
CA GLN A 60 4.16 -13.24 7.19
C GLN A 60 2.77 -12.72 6.78
N TYR A 61 2.06 -13.39 5.88
CA TYR A 61 0.67 -13.05 5.58
C TYR A 61 -0.24 -13.07 6.82
N GLU A 62 -0.02 -14.02 7.75
CA GLU A 62 -0.78 -14.08 8.99
C GLU A 62 -0.62 -12.82 9.84
N ALA A 63 0.63 -12.40 10.06
CA ALA A 63 0.92 -11.19 10.82
C ALA A 63 0.44 -9.92 10.09
N LEU A 64 0.53 -9.85 8.74
CA LEU A 64 -0.04 -8.76 7.95
C LEU A 64 -1.56 -8.71 8.11
N GLN A 65 -2.26 -9.85 8.01
CA GLN A 65 -3.71 -9.89 8.21
C GLN A 65 -4.12 -9.50 9.64
N ASN A 66 -3.35 -9.91 10.64
CA ASN A 66 -3.59 -9.50 12.03
C ASN A 66 -3.42 -7.99 12.21
N LEU A 67 -2.40 -7.38 11.62
CA LEU A 67 -2.23 -5.92 11.59
C LEU A 67 -3.41 -5.23 10.90
N TYR A 68 -3.83 -5.74 9.74
CA TYR A 68 -4.96 -5.18 9.01
C TYR A 68 -6.26 -5.29 9.80
N THR A 69 -6.49 -6.41 10.48
CA THR A 69 -7.66 -6.58 11.36
C THR A 69 -7.65 -5.60 12.54
N LYS A 70 -6.45 -5.33 13.08
CA LYS A 70 -6.27 -4.45 14.25
C LYS A 70 -6.40 -2.96 13.90
N TYR A 71 -5.79 -2.52 12.79
CA TYR A 71 -5.64 -1.11 12.45
C TYR A 71 -6.37 -0.69 11.17
N GLY A 72 -6.75 -1.64 10.31
CA GLY A 72 -7.20 -1.43 8.94
C GLY A 72 -8.63 -0.92 8.77
N LYS A 73 -9.13 -0.07 9.67
CA LYS A 73 -10.48 0.52 9.53
C LYS A 73 -10.41 1.83 8.75
N ASP A 74 -10.19 2.96 9.45
CA ASP A 74 -10.31 4.28 8.83
C ASP A 74 -8.96 4.91 8.47
N GLU A 75 -7.90 4.68 9.26
CA GLU A 75 -6.64 5.39 9.18
C GLU A 75 -5.44 4.57 8.65
N PHE A 76 -5.60 3.27 8.47
CA PHE A 76 -4.52 2.37 8.02
C PHE A 76 -5.01 1.43 6.92
N VAL A 77 -4.12 1.13 5.97
CA VAL A 77 -4.36 0.12 4.94
C VAL A 77 -3.09 -0.65 4.61
N ILE A 78 -3.24 -1.95 4.32
CA ILE A 78 -2.18 -2.77 3.72
C ILE A 78 -2.50 -2.96 2.25
N LEU A 79 -1.49 -2.80 1.39
CA LEU A 79 -1.59 -2.99 -0.05
C LEU A 79 -0.61 -4.10 -0.47
N GLY A 80 -1.15 -5.24 -0.90
CA GLY A 80 -0.37 -6.40 -1.31
C GLY A 80 -0.12 -6.43 -2.83
N PHE A 81 1.14 -6.59 -3.22
CA PHE A 81 1.57 -6.65 -4.62
C PHE A 81 2.27 -7.97 -4.90
N PRO A 82 1.57 -8.99 -5.41
CA PRO A 82 2.17 -10.24 -5.82
C PRO A 82 3.26 -10.01 -6.88
N SER A 83 4.42 -10.66 -6.70
CA SER A 83 5.53 -10.51 -7.65
C SER A 83 6.27 -11.81 -7.92
N ARG A 84 6.68 -11.99 -9.17
CA ARG A 84 7.49 -13.14 -9.61
C ARG A 84 8.98 -12.82 -9.73
N ASP A 85 9.41 -11.63 -9.31
CA ASP A 85 10.80 -11.16 -9.49
C ASP A 85 11.82 -11.95 -8.66
N PHE A 86 11.36 -12.66 -7.63
CA PHE A 86 12.21 -13.41 -6.73
C PHE A 86 12.00 -14.91 -6.93
N MET A 87 12.83 -15.50 -7.82
CA MET A 87 12.85 -16.93 -8.13
C MET A 87 11.50 -17.52 -8.56
N TYR A 88 10.61 -16.70 -9.14
CA TYR A 88 9.27 -17.12 -9.56
C TYR A 88 8.45 -17.77 -8.43
N GLN A 89 8.62 -17.28 -7.20
CA GLN A 89 7.94 -17.78 -6.00
C GLN A 89 6.48 -17.34 -5.90
N GLU A 90 5.93 -16.72 -6.94
CA GLU A 90 4.50 -16.46 -7.04
C GLU A 90 3.89 -17.26 -8.19
N TYR A 91 2.61 -17.62 -8.07
CA TYR A 91 1.85 -18.25 -9.15
C TYR A 91 1.79 -17.32 -10.37
N SER A 92 1.77 -17.92 -11.57
CA SER A 92 1.56 -17.16 -12.80
C SER A 92 0.09 -16.83 -13.06
N ASP A 93 -0.80 -17.56 -12.43
CA ASP A 93 -2.24 -17.44 -12.51
C ASP A 93 -2.76 -16.66 -11.30
N GLU A 94 -3.33 -15.49 -11.55
CA GLU A 94 -3.81 -14.60 -10.48
C GLU A 94 -5.01 -15.16 -9.71
N SER A 95 -5.83 -16.02 -10.34
CA SER A 95 -6.93 -16.70 -9.64
C SER A 95 -6.40 -17.61 -8.53
N LYS A 96 -5.26 -18.30 -8.79
CA LYS A 96 -4.57 -19.12 -7.79
C LYS A 96 -3.93 -18.29 -6.69
N VAL A 97 -3.39 -17.12 -7.00
CA VAL A 97 -2.88 -16.19 -5.98
C VAL A 97 -4.00 -15.77 -5.05
N LYS A 98 -5.13 -15.33 -5.62
CA LYS A 98 -6.32 -14.90 -4.88
C LYS A 98 -6.89 -16.00 -3.99
N GLU A 99 -7.08 -17.19 -4.56
CA GLU A 99 -7.54 -18.38 -3.83
C GLU A 99 -6.59 -18.70 -2.66
N PHE A 100 -5.28 -18.81 -2.92
CA PHE A 100 -4.29 -19.09 -1.91
C PHE A 100 -4.32 -18.07 -0.76
N CYS A 101 -4.28 -16.78 -1.06
CA CYS A 101 -4.29 -15.73 -0.04
C CYS A 101 -5.56 -15.77 0.81
N SER A 102 -6.72 -16.02 0.20
CA SER A 102 -8.00 -16.05 0.91
C SER A 102 -8.21 -17.32 1.73
N THR A 103 -7.82 -18.50 1.20
CA THR A 103 -8.08 -19.78 1.86
C THR A 103 -7.04 -20.12 2.93
N GLU A 104 -5.75 -19.87 2.66
CA GLU A 104 -4.68 -20.26 3.58
C GLU A 104 -4.42 -19.22 4.69
N TYR A 105 -4.63 -17.94 4.39
CA TYR A 105 -4.30 -16.85 5.32
C TYR A 105 -5.46 -15.90 5.63
N GLY A 106 -6.64 -16.14 5.03
CA GLY A 106 -7.80 -15.27 5.24
C GLY A 106 -7.55 -13.82 4.87
N VAL A 107 -6.70 -13.54 3.87
CA VAL A 107 -6.33 -12.19 3.47
C VAL A 107 -7.56 -11.41 3.01
N THR A 108 -7.79 -10.25 3.65
CA THR A 108 -8.90 -9.33 3.33
C THR A 108 -8.41 -7.92 2.98
N PHE A 109 -7.13 -7.64 3.13
CA PHE A 109 -6.58 -6.37 2.66
C PHE A 109 -6.47 -6.32 1.12
N PRO A 110 -6.49 -5.13 0.51
CA PRO A 110 -6.39 -4.95 -0.93
C PRO A 110 -5.17 -5.65 -1.56
N MET A 111 -5.44 -6.45 -2.59
CA MET A 111 -4.42 -7.15 -3.37
C MET A 111 -4.48 -6.69 -4.82
N PHE A 112 -3.31 -6.46 -5.43
CA PHE A 112 -3.19 -5.96 -6.80
C PHE A 112 -2.63 -7.00 -7.75
N ALA A 113 -2.76 -6.72 -9.04
CA ALA A 113 -2.27 -7.60 -10.09
C ALA A 113 -0.78 -7.94 -9.94
N THR A 114 -0.44 -9.17 -10.28
CA THR A 114 0.96 -9.61 -10.30
C THR A 114 1.80 -8.72 -11.22
N SER A 115 2.83 -8.11 -10.67
CA SER A 115 3.68 -7.18 -11.39
C SER A 115 5.13 -7.24 -10.94
N PRO A 116 6.08 -6.81 -11.78
CA PRO A 116 7.44 -6.56 -11.34
C PRO A 116 7.51 -5.42 -10.31
N VAL A 117 8.34 -5.60 -9.28
CA VAL A 117 8.55 -4.63 -8.19
C VAL A 117 9.98 -4.11 -8.13
N LYS A 118 10.88 -4.64 -8.99
CA LYS A 118 12.28 -4.21 -9.07
C LYS A 118 12.78 -4.06 -10.49
N GLY A 119 13.90 -3.33 -10.63
CA GLY A 119 14.58 -3.10 -11.91
C GLY A 119 13.79 -2.23 -12.87
N LYS A 120 14.22 -2.22 -14.14
CA LYS A 120 13.65 -1.32 -15.17
C LYS A 120 12.17 -1.56 -15.46
N LYS A 121 11.67 -2.78 -15.20
CA LYS A 121 10.27 -3.17 -15.46
C LYS A 121 9.37 -3.02 -14.24
N ALA A 122 9.89 -2.59 -13.09
CA ALA A 122 9.06 -2.37 -11.90
C ALA A 122 7.87 -1.48 -12.24
N ASN A 123 6.71 -1.75 -11.64
CA ASN A 123 5.56 -0.88 -11.75
C ASN A 123 5.88 0.53 -11.24
N SER A 124 5.13 1.53 -11.67
CA SER A 124 5.42 2.95 -11.38
C SER A 124 5.41 3.24 -9.88
N PHE A 125 4.52 2.62 -9.12
CA PHE A 125 4.43 2.81 -7.68
C PHE A 125 5.70 2.34 -6.96
N PHE A 126 6.17 1.11 -7.22
CA PHE A 126 7.40 0.59 -6.62
C PHE A 126 8.66 1.35 -7.08
N LYS A 127 8.68 1.89 -8.30
CA LYS A 127 9.75 2.81 -8.73
C LYS A 127 9.78 4.06 -7.85
N THR A 128 8.63 4.71 -7.67
CA THR A 128 8.51 5.91 -6.84
C THR A 128 8.96 5.64 -5.40
N LEU A 129 8.54 4.50 -4.79
CA LEU A 129 8.96 4.12 -3.44
C LEU A 129 10.47 3.89 -3.34
N ALA A 130 11.05 3.21 -4.33
CA ALA A 130 12.48 2.96 -4.40
C ALA A 130 13.29 4.26 -4.62
N ASP A 131 12.80 5.18 -5.44
CA ASP A 131 13.44 6.47 -5.71
C ASP A 131 13.44 7.36 -4.44
N ILE A 132 12.35 7.37 -3.67
CA ILE A 132 12.24 8.15 -2.43
C ILE A 132 13.14 7.59 -1.34
N THR A 133 13.15 6.27 -1.16
CA THR A 133 13.87 5.63 -0.05
C THR A 133 15.33 5.28 -0.37
N GLY A 134 15.69 5.28 -1.66
CA GLY A 134 16.97 4.74 -2.12
C GLY A 134 17.08 3.21 -1.99
N GLN A 135 15.96 2.52 -1.66
CA GLN A 135 15.94 1.09 -1.40
C GLN A 135 14.94 0.39 -2.31
N THR A 136 15.43 -0.55 -3.10
CA THR A 136 14.60 -1.44 -3.93
C THR A 136 14.32 -2.73 -3.15
N PRO A 137 13.14 -3.39 -3.33
CA PRO A 137 12.89 -4.68 -2.70
C PRO A 137 14.02 -5.67 -2.95
N GLY A 138 14.67 -6.13 -1.89
CA GLY A 138 15.75 -7.12 -1.93
C GLY A 138 15.21 -8.55 -2.05
N TRP A 139 14.01 -8.80 -1.55
CA TRP A 139 13.31 -10.10 -1.59
C TRP A 139 11.79 -9.91 -1.48
N ASN A 140 11.02 -11.02 -1.51
CA ASN A 140 9.59 -11.00 -1.20
C ASN A 140 9.37 -10.52 0.25
N PHE A 141 8.22 -9.93 0.53
CA PHE A 141 7.85 -9.34 1.84
C PHE A 141 8.73 -8.16 2.28
N HIS A 142 9.34 -7.44 1.36
CA HIS A 142 9.86 -6.10 1.62
C HIS A 142 8.68 -5.15 1.81
N LYS A 143 8.80 -4.19 2.74
CA LYS A 143 7.69 -3.31 3.11
C LYS A 143 8.10 -1.86 2.98
N TYR A 144 7.14 -1.04 2.52
CA TYR A 144 7.23 0.41 2.58
C TYR A 144 6.07 0.95 3.39
N LEU A 145 6.36 1.71 4.44
CA LEU A 145 5.36 2.38 5.26
C LEU A 145 5.30 3.84 4.85
N ILE A 146 4.12 4.29 4.43
CA ILE A 146 3.87 5.62 3.90
C ILE A 146 2.99 6.37 4.90
N SER A 147 3.44 7.54 5.36
CA SER A 147 2.67 8.40 6.24
C SER A 147 1.54 9.12 5.49
N LYS A 148 0.61 9.73 6.24
CA LYS A 148 -0.46 10.57 5.69
C LYS A 148 0.09 11.77 4.90
N GLU A 149 1.29 12.23 5.22
CA GLU A 149 2.02 13.33 4.58
C GLU A 149 2.86 12.89 3.37
N GLY A 150 2.91 11.57 3.08
CA GLY A 150 3.67 11.01 1.97
C GLY A 150 5.15 10.72 2.29
N GLU A 151 5.55 10.74 3.57
CA GLU A 151 6.87 10.27 3.96
C GLU A 151 6.93 8.74 3.86
N VAL A 152 8.06 8.19 3.41
CA VAL A 152 8.21 6.75 3.15
C VAL A 152 9.36 6.17 3.96
N LEU A 153 9.07 5.14 4.75
CA LEU A 153 10.06 4.29 5.43
C LEU A 153 10.12 2.93 4.73
N SER A 154 11.32 2.37 4.63
CA SER A 154 11.55 1.06 4.02
C SER A 154 11.99 0.05 5.06
N PHE A 155 11.45 -1.17 5.00
CA PHE A 155 11.76 -2.27 5.89
C PHE A 155 12.13 -3.52 5.10
N ASP A 156 13.25 -4.13 5.46
CA ASP A 156 13.72 -5.38 4.85
C ASP A 156 12.72 -6.53 5.08
N THR A 157 12.82 -7.54 4.25
CA THR A 157 12.04 -8.79 4.34
C THR A 157 12.04 -9.43 5.74
N LYS A 158 13.18 -9.34 6.47
CA LYS A 158 13.36 -9.95 7.79
C LYS A 158 12.68 -9.17 8.92
N VAL A 159 12.26 -7.93 8.67
CA VAL A 159 11.46 -7.17 9.64
C VAL A 159 10.04 -7.74 9.62
N GLU A 160 9.70 -8.50 10.66
CA GLU A 160 8.38 -9.12 10.78
C GLU A 160 7.28 -8.05 10.90
N PRO A 161 6.09 -8.29 10.32
CA PRO A 161 4.99 -7.32 10.37
C PRO A 161 4.55 -6.97 11.79
N ASP A 162 4.63 -7.90 12.72
CA ASP A 162 4.28 -7.72 14.15
C ASP A 162 5.46 -7.30 15.03
N SER A 163 6.66 -7.11 14.45
CA SER A 163 7.84 -6.65 15.20
C SER A 163 7.61 -5.28 15.83
N GLN A 164 8.26 -5.03 16.97
CA GLN A 164 8.23 -3.72 17.61
C GLN A 164 8.80 -2.63 16.67
N GLU A 165 9.76 -2.98 15.82
CA GLU A 165 10.36 -2.07 14.85
C GLU A 165 9.30 -1.47 13.92
N LEU A 166 8.46 -2.30 13.28
CA LEU A 166 7.42 -1.84 12.35
C LEU A 166 6.20 -1.29 13.09
N THR A 167 5.70 -2.01 14.10
CA THR A 167 4.46 -1.62 14.80
C THR A 167 4.57 -0.31 15.56
N SER A 168 5.75 0.03 16.09
CA SER A 168 5.97 1.33 16.72
C SER A 168 5.93 2.49 15.72
N GLN A 169 6.41 2.28 14.49
CA GLN A 169 6.30 3.31 13.43
C GLN A 169 4.85 3.46 12.97
N ILE A 170 4.12 2.36 12.76
CA ILE A 170 2.69 2.43 12.44
C ILE A 170 1.95 3.23 13.52
N SER A 171 2.16 2.90 14.81
CA SER A 171 1.47 3.57 15.91
C SER A 171 1.80 5.06 16.06
N LYS A 172 2.98 5.50 15.60
CA LYS A 172 3.35 6.92 15.60
C LYS A 172 2.68 7.72 14.48
N LEU A 173 2.33 7.04 13.38
CA LEU A 173 1.75 7.68 12.20
C LEU A 173 0.21 7.68 12.22
N LEU A 174 -0.43 6.84 13.05
CA LEU A 174 -1.86 6.81 13.28
C LEU A 174 -2.32 7.96 14.18
#